data_2d500a7f164e1956be656ac5c5b72795
#
_entry.id   2d500a7f164e1956be656ac5c5b72795
#
_cell.length_a   1.000
_cell.length_b   1.000
_cell.length_c   1.000
_cell.angle_alpha   90.00
_cell.angle_beta   90.00
_cell.angle_gamma   90.00
#
_symmetry.space_group_name_H-M   'P 1'
#
loop_
_entity.id
_entity.type
_entity.pdbx_description
1 polymer ?
#
loop_
_entity_poly.entity_id
_entity_poly.type
_entity_poly.pdbx_seq_one_letter_code
_entity_poly.pdbx_strand_id
1 'polypeptide(L)'
;MAEKRKPGRPAGSKNRPKVELQRTPNGSAVLTVKFEKQVEGMPVNRNSSQGYIRWGRNNNYPQLLADLYYNSVTHKSCIDFAVTAVVGDGIDYDAMNADRTQLVPNLYYSWDELIERLARDMALYGSYALQIIKNRDEQTYSFYHQPFSDVRYSPRNEEGVIPSFWVCPDWTQTGLYQPIELPSFNWMDEDEIEYGKTYLFVYEGYHPDITYYPVPQYVSALKSIQTEIELERYDLRSVTNNFAASGVLTLNRVDDENDRRMLIQNIQAMFTGADNANSLIINFKNNDEEQPATFTKIDKDAGNTVNLFEQANERVISKIIAAHKISNKALIGYEADSAMLGGEGNIINVAYNLYNKTVANKMRKDIVGTLNKALMINGVETEIILKPLQFNITETKDTSSEAKQAEEAEDNDNDKTEE
;
A
#
# COMPACT_ATOMS: atom_id res chain seq x y z
N MET A 1 -56.85 -19.70 2.88
CA MET A 1 -56.34 -18.31 2.81
C MET A 1 -54.85 -18.37 2.93
N ALA A 2 -54.13 -18.10 1.83
CA ALA A 2 -52.68 -18.17 1.81
C ALA A 2 -52.09 -16.78 2.17
N GLU A 3 -51.29 -16.74 3.20
CA GLU A 3 -50.61 -15.55 3.70
C GLU A 3 -49.55 -15.11 2.71
N LYS A 4 -49.69 -13.92 2.13
CA LYS A 4 -48.71 -13.31 1.23
C LYS A 4 -47.45 -12.91 2.00
N ARG A 5 -46.35 -13.64 1.80
CA ARG A 5 -45.00 -13.22 2.26
C ARG A 5 -44.63 -11.87 1.64
N LYS A 6 -44.28 -10.90 2.48
CA LYS A 6 -43.73 -9.61 2.05
C LYS A 6 -42.40 -9.82 1.34
N PRO A 7 -42.12 -9.12 0.24
CA PRO A 7 -40.83 -9.24 -0.46
C PRO A 7 -39.67 -8.80 0.45
N GLY A 8 -38.64 -9.64 0.53
CA GLY A 8 -37.44 -9.37 1.30
C GLY A 8 -36.69 -8.16 0.75
N ARG A 9 -36.13 -7.39 1.65
CA ARG A 9 -35.35 -6.16 1.38
C ARG A 9 -34.11 -6.52 0.55
N PRO A 10 -33.73 -5.76 -0.50
CA PRO A 10 -32.55 -6.05 -1.31
C PRO A 10 -31.28 -6.03 -0.46
N ALA A 11 -30.42 -7.03 -0.64
CA ALA A 11 -29.13 -7.17 0.05
C ALA A 11 -28.07 -6.25 -0.53
N GLY A 12 -28.19 -4.94 -0.35
CA GLY A 12 -27.28 -3.95 -0.98
C GLY A 12 -27.02 -2.69 -0.17
N SER A 13 -27.38 -2.65 1.12
CA SER A 13 -27.33 -1.39 1.88
C SER A 13 -26.65 -1.51 3.24
N LYS A 14 -25.51 -2.22 3.34
CA LYS A 14 -24.81 -2.34 4.64
C LYS A 14 -23.74 -1.25 4.90
N ASN A 15 -23.47 -0.35 3.98
CA ASN A 15 -22.45 0.70 4.11
C ASN A 15 -23.01 2.13 4.06
N ARG A 16 -24.22 2.35 4.58
CA ARG A 16 -24.65 3.72 4.85
C ARG A 16 -24.06 4.17 6.19
N PRO A 17 -23.40 5.35 6.26
CA PRO A 17 -22.92 5.89 7.52
C PRO A 17 -24.09 5.96 8.51
N LYS A 18 -23.89 5.46 9.72
CA LYS A 18 -24.87 5.61 10.79
C LYS A 18 -24.86 7.07 11.21
N VAL A 19 -25.94 7.75 10.89
CA VAL A 19 -26.20 9.12 11.33
C VAL A 19 -26.88 9.04 12.71
N GLU A 20 -26.17 9.43 13.75
CA GLU A 20 -26.73 9.57 15.10
C GLU A 20 -27.12 11.03 15.33
N LEU A 21 -28.43 11.28 15.49
CA LEU A 21 -28.97 12.56 15.93
C LEU A 21 -28.86 12.66 17.46
N GLN A 22 -27.93 13.46 17.96
CA GLN A 22 -27.89 13.82 19.39
C GLN A 22 -28.77 15.06 19.60
N ARG A 23 -29.81 14.92 20.41
CA ARG A 23 -30.65 16.06 20.83
C ARG A 23 -30.02 16.75 22.04
N THR A 24 -29.73 18.03 21.90
CA THR A 24 -29.37 18.84 23.05
C THR A 24 -30.64 19.25 23.84
N PRO A 25 -30.55 19.57 25.14
CA PRO A 25 -31.70 19.97 25.96
C PRO A 25 -32.49 21.19 25.40
N ASN A 26 -31.88 21.97 24.53
CA ASN A 26 -32.46 23.18 23.93
C ASN A 26 -33.06 22.91 22.51
N GLY A 27 -33.30 21.67 22.11
CA GLY A 27 -33.96 21.35 20.84
C GLY A 27 -33.10 21.49 19.59
N SER A 28 -31.81 21.83 19.71
CA SER A 28 -30.88 21.83 18.58
C SER A 28 -30.44 20.39 18.23
N ALA A 29 -30.46 20.05 16.96
CA ALA A 29 -30.00 18.76 16.49
C ALA A 29 -28.53 18.84 16.01
N VAL A 30 -27.61 18.18 16.70
CA VAL A 30 -26.23 18.04 16.27
C VAL A 30 -26.11 16.77 15.49
N LEU A 31 -25.75 16.87 14.21
CA LEU A 31 -25.52 15.74 13.33
C LEU A 31 -24.05 15.34 13.42
N THR A 32 -23.76 14.19 14.02
CA THR A 32 -22.44 13.60 14.02
C THR A 32 -22.40 12.48 12.97
N VAL A 33 -21.68 12.70 11.88
CA VAL A 33 -21.44 11.65 10.88
C VAL A 33 -20.18 10.87 11.33
N LYS A 34 -20.37 9.65 11.81
CA LYS A 34 -19.26 8.75 12.10
C LYS A 34 -18.90 7.97 10.84
N PHE A 35 -17.72 8.22 10.31
CA PHE A 35 -17.15 7.41 9.25
C PHE A 35 -16.51 6.16 9.88
N GLU A 36 -17.18 5.03 9.77
CA GLU A 36 -16.61 3.72 10.12
C GLU A 36 -15.97 3.06 8.87
N LYS A 37 -14.93 3.64 8.31
CA LYS A 37 -13.92 2.87 7.57
C LYS A 37 -12.72 2.69 8.48
N GLN A 38 -12.79 1.75 9.38
CA GLN A 38 -11.59 1.31 10.10
C GLN A 38 -10.76 0.46 9.14
N VAL A 39 -9.49 0.83 8.99
CA VAL A 39 -8.50 -0.05 8.38
C VAL A 39 -8.51 -1.35 9.16
N GLU A 40 -8.76 -2.45 8.49
CA GLU A 40 -8.70 -3.77 9.08
C GLU A 40 -7.26 -3.97 9.56
N GLY A 41 -7.09 -4.27 10.84
CA GLY A 41 -5.77 -4.56 11.41
C GLY A 41 -5.19 -5.86 10.84
N MET A 42 -4.41 -6.57 11.64
CA MET A 42 -3.86 -7.87 11.23
C MET A 42 -4.96 -8.82 10.72
N PRO A 43 -4.69 -9.59 9.66
CA PRO A 43 -5.65 -10.54 9.11
C PRO A 43 -6.02 -11.58 10.17
N VAL A 44 -7.31 -11.74 10.42
CA VAL A 44 -7.80 -12.78 11.32
C VAL A 44 -8.04 -14.04 10.51
N ASN A 45 -7.27 -15.07 10.78
CA ASN A 45 -7.42 -16.38 10.16
C ASN A 45 -8.68 -17.05 10.69
N ARG A 46 -9.64 -17.32 9.83
CA ARG A 46 -10.87 -18.05 10.20
C ARG A 46 -11.07 -19.20 9.25
N ASN A 47 -11.30 -20.38 9.79
CA ASN A 47 -11.68 -21.54 9.01
C ASN A 47 -12.98 -21.24 8.25
N SER A 48 -13.02 -21.63 6.99
CA SER A 48 -14.20 -21.51 6.14
C SER A 48 -14.74 -22.91 5.80
N SER A 49 -16.05 -23.03 5.72
CA SER A 49 -16.73 -24.23 5.20
C SER A 49 -16.58 -24.41 3.67
N GLN A 50 -15.88 -23.52 2.99
CA GLN A 50 -15.75 -23.47 1.53
C GLN A 50 -14.45 -24.08 1.00
N GLY A 51 -13.69 -24.80 1.83
CA GLY A 51 -12.43 -25.45 1.42
C GLY A 51 -11.18 -24.54 1.47
N TYR A 52 -11.33 -23.24 1.63
CA TYR A 52 -10.24 -22.29 1.76
C TYR A 52 -10.37 -21.39 2.99
N ILE A 53 -9.27 -20.89 3.48
CA ILE A 53 -9.18 -19.93 4.60
C ILE A 53 -9.41 -18.52 4.06
N ARG A 54 -10.30 -17.75 4.67
CA ARG A 54 -10.53 -16.35 4.29
C ARG A 54 -9.39 -15.47 4.73
N TRP A 55 -8.96 -14.55 3.84
CA TRP A 55 -7.95 -13.56 4.16
C TRP A 55 -8.62 -12.22 4.53
N GLY A 56 -8.65 -11.93 5.84
CA GLY A 56 -9.36 -10.81 6.40
C GLY A 56 -10.87 -11.05 6.60
N ARG A 57 -11.56 -10.04 7.11
CA ARG A 57 -12.97 -10.16 7.52
C ARG A 57 -13.92 -10.51 6.37
N ASN A 58 -13.71 -9.86 5.21
CA ASN A 58 -14.56 -10.02 4.01
C ASN A 58 -13.84 -10.78 2.89
N ASN A 59 -12.74 -11.45 3.19
CA ASN A 59 -11.88 -12.13 2.22
C ASN A 59 -11.28 -11.19 1.14
N ASN A 60 -11.11 -9.91 1.46
CA ASN A 60 -10.59 -8.88 0.55
C ASN A 60 -9.41 -8.09 1.15
N TYR A 61 -8.69 -8.65 2.12
CA TYR A 61 -7.55 -7.97 2.73
C TYR A 61 -6.44 -7.60 1.72
N PRO A 62 -6.07 -8.47 0.73
CA PRO A 62 -5.09 -8.09 -0.29
C PRO A 62 -5.53 -6.90 -1.14
N GLN A 63 -6.82 -6.83 -1.48
CA GLN A 63 -7.37 -5.70 -2.23
C GLN A 63 -7.28 -4.40 -1.42
N LEU A 64 -7.49 -4.47 -0.09
CA LEU A 64 -7.27 -3.33 0.78
C LEU A 64 -5.80 -2.87 0.75
N LEU A 65 -4.84 -3.79 0.78
CA LEU A 65 -3.41 -3.44 0.69
C LEU A 65 -3.07 -2.80 -0.67
N ALA A 66 -3.62 -3.34 -1.75
CA ALA A 66 -3.48 -2.77 -3.08
C ALA A 66 -4.11 -1.36 -3.19
N ASP A 67 -5.31 -1.17 -2.62
CA ASP A 67 -5.97 0.14 -2.56
C ASP A 67 -5.12 1.17 -1.81
N LEU A 68 -4.52 0.78 -0.69
CA LEU A 68 -3.61 1.64 0.07
C LEU A 68 -2.34 1.98 -0.73
N TYR A 69 -1.77 1.01 -1.44
CA TYR A 69 -0.62 1.22 -2.31
C TYR A 69 -0.90 2.22 -3.44
N TYR A 70 -2.05 2.13 -4.11
CA TYR A 70 -2.37 3.03 -5.22
C TYR A 70 -2.83 4.42 -4.78
N ASN A 71 -3.30 4.58 -3.55
CA ASN A 71 -3.87 5.84 -3.07
C ASN A 71 -2.95 6.63 -2.12
N SER A 72 -1.84 6.05 -1.62
CA SER A 72 -0.87 6.75 -0.77
C SER A 72 0.43 6.99 -1.53
N VAL A 73 0.81 8.25 -1.70
CA VAL A 73 2.03 8.65 -2.42
C VAL A 73 3.27 8.12 -1.72
N THR A 74 3.36 8.36 -0.41
CA THR A 74 4.53 7.94 0.39
C THR A 74 4.66 6.42 0.43
N HIS A 75 3.55 5.71 0.67
CA HIS A 75 3.57 4.25 0.73
C HIS A 75 3.95 3.62 -0.61
N LYS A 76 3.37 4.13 -1.72
CA LYS A 76 3.71 3.67 -3.06
C LYS A 76 5.20 3.86 -3.35
N SER A 77 5.74 5.04 -3.08
CA SER A 77 7.15 5.34 -3.30
C SER A 77 8.07 4.42 -2.48
N CYS A 78 7.68 4.10 -1.24
CA CYS A 78 8.43 3.16 -0.40
C CYS A 78 8.43 1.73 -0.97
N ILE A 79 7.28 1.24 -1.45
CA ILE A 79 7.17 -0.09 -2.08
C ILE A 79 7.96 -0.15 -3.38
N ASP A 80 7.81 0.85 -4.26
CA ASP A 80 8.53 0.89 -5.54
C ASP A 80 10.05 0.96 -5.33
N PHE A 81 10.51 1.73 -4.34
CA PHE A 81 11.92 1.73 -3.93
C PHE A 81 12.37 0.35 -3.41
N ALA A 82 11.56 -0.33 -2.61
CA ALA A 82 11.87 -1.67 -2.13
C ALA A 82 12.07 -2.66 -3.28
N VAL A 83 11.18 -2.63 -4.28
CA VAL A 83 11.27 -3.46 -5.49
C VAL A 83 12.55 -3.14 -6.24
N THR A 84 12.84 -1.87 -6.51
CA THR A 84 14.06 -1.42 -7.21
C THR A 84 15.31 -1.87 -6.46
N ALA A 85 15.33 -1.75 -5.13
CA ALA A 85 16.47 -2.19 -4.32
C ALA A 85 16.67 -3.71 -4.33
N VAL A 86 15.58 -4.49 -4.44
CA VAL A 86 15.65 -5.98 -4.54
C VAL A 86 16.14 -6.41 -5.90
N VAL A 87 15.59 -5.86 -6.97
CA VAL A 87 15.93 -6.21 -8.37
C VAL A 87 17.34 -5.73 -8.73
N GLY A 88 17.74 -4.54 -8.26
CA GLY A 88 18.98 -3.90 -8.64
C GLY A 88 19.01 -3.56 -10.14
N ASP A 89 20.14 -3.75 -10.78
CA ASP A 89 20.33 -3.57 -12.23
C ASP A 89 20.00 -4.85 -13.03
N GLY A 90 19.25 -5.78 -12.43
CA GLY A 90 18.84 -7.04 -13.05
C GLY A 90 19.86 -8.16 -12.91
N ILE A 91 19.68 -9.21 -13.71
CA ILE A 91 20.51 -10.41 -13.67
C ILE A 91 21.85 -10.17 -14.37
N ASP A 92 22.93 -10.65 -13.77
CA ASP A 92 24.27 -10.65 -14.34
C ASP A 92 24.48 -11.94 -15.16
N TYR A 93 23.95 -11.99 -16.38
CA TYR A 93 24.08 -13.13 -17.27
C TYR A 93 25.55 -13.41 -17.64
N ASP A 94 26.39 -12.38 -17.69
CA ASP A 94 27.82 -12.55 -17.96
C ASP A 94 28.52 -13.26 -16.80
N ALA A 95 28.25 -12.87 -15.56
CA ALA A 95 28.80 -13.52 -14.38
C ALA A 95 28.28 -14.95 -14.21
N MET A 96 27.03 -15.22 -14.67
CA MET A 96 26.44 -16.56 -14.68
C MET A 96 26.96 -17.42 -15.84
N ASN A 97 27.66 -16.87 -16.82
CA ASN A 97 28.02 -17.52 -18.08
C ASN A 97 26.78 -18.16 -18.77
N ALA A 98 25.66 -17.46 -18.75
CA ALA A 98 24.37 -17.91 -19.25
C ALA A 98 23.88 -17.06 -20.43
N ASP A 99 23.24 -17.69 -21.41
CA ASP A 99 22.59 -17.00 -22.52
C ASP A 99 21.17 -16.57 -22.11
N ARG A 100 20.95 -15.26 -22.07
CA ARG A 100 19.66 -14.65 -21.72
C ARG A 100 18.51 -15.16 -22.60
N THR A 101 18.77 -15.49 -23.85
CA THR A 101 17.75 -15.92 -24.81
C THR A 101 17.34 -17.38 -24.63
N GLN A 102 18.22 -18.20 -24.05
CA GLN A 102 17.98 -19.62 -23.81
C GLN A 102 17.48 -19.87 -22.38
N LEU A 103 17.96 -19.07 -21.43
CA LEU A 103 17.57 -19.17 -20.04
C LEU A 103 16.31 -18.32 -19.77
N VAL A 104 15.14 -18.91 -19.99
CA VAL A 104 13.84 -18.25 -19.80
C VAL A 104 12.93 -19.06 -18.87
N PRO A 105 12.13 -18.41 -18.00
CA PRO A 105 11.19 -19.10 -17.12
C PRO A 105 9.97 -19.65 -17.87
N ASN A 106 9.59 -19.00 -18.97
CA ASN A 106 8.47 -19.36 -19.82
C ASN A 106 8.54 -18.61 -21.17
N LEU A 107 7.52 -18.77 -22.03
CA LEU A 107 7.47 -18.16 -23.37
C LEU A 107 7.09 -16.66 -23.38
N TYR A 108 6.68 -16.07 -22.27
CA TYR A 108 6.06 -14.73 -22.27
C TYR A 108 6.94 -13.65 -21.67
N TYR A 109 7.83 -13.97 -20.73
CA TYR A 109 8.68 -12.98 -20.06
C TYR A 109 10.00 -13.59 -19.56
N SER A 110 10.95 -12.72 -19.26
CA SER A 110 12.29 -13.08 -18.79
C SER A 110 12.32 -13.37 -17.28
N TRP A 111 13.45 -13.91 -16.80
CA TRP A 111 13.69 -14.03 -15.36
C TRP A 111 13.73 -12.67 -14.65
N ASP A 112 14.25 -11.60 -15.29
CA ASP A 112 14.26 -10.25 -14.73
C ASP A 112 12.84 -9.77 -14.44
N GLU A 113 11.93 -9.92 -15.42
CA GLU A 113 10.52 -9.55 -15.23
C GLU A 113 9.82 -10.41 -14.18
N LEU A 114 10.17 -11.70 -14.09
CA LEU A 114 9.63 -12.58 -13.07
C LEU A 114 10.07 -12.11 -11.68
N ILE A 115 11.37 -11.83 -11.50
CA ILE A 115 11.93 -11.33 -10.23
C ILE A 115 11.24 -10.04 -9.80
N GLU A 116 11.03 -9.10 -10.73
CA GLU A 116 10.34 -7.84 -10.41
C GLU A 116 8.90 -8.08 -9.90
N ARG A 117 8.14 -8.96 -10.54
CA ARG A 117 6.78 -9.32 -10.13
C ARG A 117 6.77 -9.97 -8.74
N LEU A 118 7.68 -10.91 -8.49
CA LEU A 118 7.80 -11.57 -7.18
C LEU A 118 8.26 -10.59 -6.09
N ALA A 119 9.20 -9.68 -6.40
CA ALA A 119 9.65 -8.65 -5.49
C ALA A 119 8.52 -7.68 -5.11
N ARG A 120 7.65 -7.34 -6.06
CA ARG A 120 6.49 -6.48 -5.83
C ARG A 120 5.47 -7.15 -4.91
N ASP A 121 5.12 -8.41 -5.17
CA ASP A 121 4.23 -9.17 -4.29
C ASP A 121 4.84 -9.34 -2.89
N MET A 122 6.13 -9.65 -2.80
CA MET A 122 6.84 -9.77 -1.53
C MET A 122 6.85 -8.46 -0.74
N ALA A 123 7.07 -7.32 -1.41
CA ALA A 123 7.06 -6.01 -0.76
C ALA A 123 5.65 -5.61 -0.30
N LEU A 124 4.63 -5.89 -1.11
CA LEU A 124 3.26 -5.45 -0.87
C LEU A 124 2.49 -6.38 0.08
N TYR A 125 2.65 -7.69 -0.06
CA TYR A 125 1.88 -8.69 0.69
C TYR A 125 2.72 -9.46 1.72
N GLY A 126 4.04 -9.42 1.60
CA GLY A 126 4.96 -10.20 2.45
C GLY A 126 5.19 -11.64 1.99
N SER A 127 4.72 -11.98 0.80
CA SER A 127 4.87 -13.29 0.15
C SER A 127 4.65 -13.17 -1.36
N TYR A 128 4.88 -14.26 -2.08
CA TYR A 128 4.65 -14.36 -3.52
C TYR A 128 4.25 -15.80 -3.90
N ALA A 129 3.70 -15.96 -5.09
CA ALA A 129 3.30 -17.25 -5.62
C ALA A 129 3.80 -17.47 -7.04
N LEU A 130 4.14 -18.73 -7.34
CA LEU A 130 4.56 -19.22 -8.66
C LEU A 130 3.64 -20.32 -9.11
N GLN A 131 3.09 -20.20 -10.31
CA GLN A 131 2.53 -21.35 -11.02
C GLN A 131 3.66 -22.15 -11.68
N ILE A 132 3.62 -23.45 -11.51
CA ILE A 132 4.64 -24.36 -12.01
C ILE A 132 3.93 -25.44 -12.83
N ILE A 133 4.39 -25.61 -14.07
CA ILE A 133 3.80 -26.57 -15.02
C ILE A 133 4.92 -27.45 -15.57
N LYS A 134 4.80 -28.77 -15.41
CA LYS A 134 5.72 -29.74 -16.03
C LYS A 134 5.37 -29.89 -17.50
N ASN A 135 6.29 -29.54 -18.38
CA ASN A 135 6.12 -29.59 -19.83
C ASN A 135 6.12 -31.02 -20.36
N ARG A 136 5.24 -31.32 -21.33
CA ARG A 136 5.10 -32.69 -21.85
C ARG A 136 6.24 -33.15 -22.73
N ASP A 137 6.79 -32.22 -23.51
CA ASP A 137 7.73 -32.57 -24.59
C ASP A 137 9.19 -32.57 -24.12
N GLU A 138 9.58 -31.75 -23.16
CA GLU A 138 10.95 -31.50 -22.76
C GLU A 138 11.31 -32.02 -21.36
N GLN A 139 10.35 -32.54 -20.62
CA GLN A 139 10.50 -32.92 -19.20
C GLN A 139 11.00 -31.78 -18.30
N THR A 140 10.86 -30.55 -18.77
CA THR A 140 11.22 -29.32 -18.09
C THR A 140 10.01 -28.71 -17.43
N TYR A 141 10.24 -27.67 -16.61
CA TYR A 141 9.19 -26.93 -15.92
C TYR A 141 9.14 -25.50 -16.41
N SER A 142 7.93 -24.99 -16.62
CA SER A 142 7.67 -23.58 -16.89
C SER A 142 7.15 -22.89 -15.62
N PHE A 143 7.65 -21.69 -15.37
CA PHE A 143 7.35 -20.91 -14.17
C PHE A 143 6.64 -19.62 -14.55
N TYR A 144 5.49 -19.36 -13.93
CA TYR A 144 4.69 -18.17 -14.15
C TYR A 144 4.43 -17.47 -12.83
N HIS A 145 4.39 -16.14 -12.85
CA HIS A 145 3.91 -15.37 -11.72
C HIS A 145 2.41 -15.57 -11.54
N GLN A 146 2.00 -15.91 -10.33
CA GLN A 146 0.59 -15.86 -9.92
C GLN A 146 0.40 -14.65 -9.01
N PRO A 147 -0.47 -13.66 -9.35
CA PRO A 147 -0.77 -12.56 -8.47
C PRO A 147 -1.18 -13.06 -7.08
N PHE A 148 -0.45 -12.66 -6.06
CA PHE A 148 -0.66 -13.20 -4.72
C PHE A 148 -1.98 -12.74 -4.09
N SER A 149 -2.53 -11.61 -4.55
CA SER A 149 -3.88 -11.13 -4.19
C SER A 149 -4.98 -12.16 -4.45
N ASP A 150 -4.79 -12.98 -5.49
CA ASP A 150 -5.77 -13.93 -5.98
C ASP A 150 -5.71 -15.27 -5.27
N VAL A 151 -4.67 -15.50 -4.45
CA VAL A 151 -4.41 -16.77 -3.78
C VAL A 151 -5.09 -16.85 -2.43
N ARG A 152 -5.69 -18.02 -2.13
CA ARG A 152 -6.16 -18.39 -0.79
C ARG A 152 -5.64 -19.77 -0.44
N TYR A 153 -5.41 -19.99 0.86
CA TYR A 153 -4.84 -21.21 1.40
C TYR A 153 -5.93 -22.21 1.76
N SER A 154 -5.71 -23.48 1.45
CA SER A 154 -6.49 -24.57 2.07
C SER A 154 -6.15 -24.72 3.55
N PRO A 155 -7.02 -25.31 4.36
CA PRO A 155 -6.67 -25.71 5.72
C PRO A 155 -5.44 -26.64 5.73
N ARG A 156 -4.58 -26.49 6.74
CA ARG A 156 -3.46 -27.41 6.96
C ARG A 156 -3.99 -28.82 7.22
N ASN A 157 -3.34 -29.81 6.66
CA ASN A 157 -3.61 -31.23 6.94
C ASN A 157 -3.11 -31.63 8.35
N GLU A 158 -3.26 -32.90 8.70
CA GLU A 158 -2.83 -33.45 10.00
C GLU A 158 -1.31 -33.34 10.23
N GLU A 159 -0.54 -33.28 9.14
CA GLU A 159 0.92 -33.09 9.16
C GLU A 159 1.34 -31.62 9.28
N GLY A 160 0.38 -30.69 9.28
CA GLY A 160 0.62 -29.25 9.36
C GLY A 160 1.00 -28.60 8.01
N VAL A 161 0.90 -29.32 6.90
CA VAL A 161 1.21 -28.86 5.54
C VAL A 161 -0.05 -28.30 4.87
N ILE A 162 0.10 -27.31 4.00
CA ILE A 162 -0.97 -26.79 3.13
C ILE A 162 -1.00 -27.62 1.86
N PRO A 163 -2.03 -28.47 1.64
CA PRO A 163 -2.06 -29.40 0.53
C PRO A 163 -2.38 -28.75 -0.82
N SER A 164 -3.09 -27.62 -0.79
CA SER A 164 -3.54 -26.93 -2.00
C SER A 164 -3.76 -25.45 -1.75
N PHE A 165 -3.85 -24.71 -2.84
CA PHE A 165 -4.18 -23.29 -2.86
C PHE A 165 -5.36 -23.06 -3.80
N TRP A 166 -6.16 -22.05 -3.49
CA TRP A 166 -7.29 -21.64 -4.30
C TRP A 166 -6.98 -20.33 -4.99
N VAL A 167 -7.26 -20.24 -6.26
CA VAL A 167 -7.02 -19.04 -7.08
C VAL A 167 -8.34 -18.52 -7.63
N CYS A 168 -8.60 -17.23 -7.44
CA CYS A 168 -9.78 -16.55 -7.95
C CYS A 168 -9.43 -15.10 -8.27
N PRO A 169 -9.73 -14.59 -9.48
CA PRO A 169 -9.41 -13.22 -9.87
C PRO A 169 -10.25 -12.17 -9.10
N ASP A 170 -11.43 -12.54 -8.60
CA ASP A 170 -12.26 -11.66 -7.77
C ASP A 170 -12.98 -12.44 -6.67
N TRP A 171 -12.44 -12.36 -5.48
CA TRP A 171 -12.99 -13.02 -4.29
C TRP A 171 -14.29 -12.39 -3.77
N THR A 172 -14.69 -11.24 -4.28
CA THR A 172 -15.97 -10.60 -3.93
C THR A 172 -17.11 -11.12 -4.79
N GLN A 173 -16.81 -11.71 -5.95
CA GLN A 173 -17.74 -12.20 -6.95
C GLN A 173 -17.55 -13.70 -7.28
N THR A 174 -17.34 -14.53 -6.26
CA THR A 174 -17.09 -15.97 -6.42
C THR A 174 -18.24 -16.74 -7.10
N GLY A 175 -19.43 -16.15 -7.21
CA GLY A 175 -20.53 -16.69 -8.01
C GLY A 175 -20.34 -16.52 -9.52
N LEU A 176 -19.60 -15.49 -9.94
CA LEU A 176 -19.24 -15.24 -11.33
C LEU A 176 -17.89 -15.88 -11.69
N TYR A 177 -16.91 -15.70 -10.82
CA TYR A 177 -15.56 -16.27 -10.95
C TYR A 177 -15.43 -17.42 -9.95
N GLN A 178 -15.55 -18.63 -10.43
CA GLN A 178 -15.42 -19.81 -9.56
C GLN A 178 -13.96 -19.99 -9.15
N PRO A 179 -13.67 -20.10 -7.85
CA PRO A 179 -12.32 -20.42 -7.38
C PRO A 179 -11.84 -21.76 -7.90
N ILE A 180 -10.60 -21.81 -8.34
CA ILE A 180 -9.93 -23.02 -8.86
C ILE A 180 -8.95 -23.49 -7.78
N GLU A 181 -9.03 -24.78 -7.43
CA GLU A 181 -8.08 -25.40 -6.52
C GLU A 181 -6.86 -25.93 -7.31
N LEU A 182 -5.67 -25.53 -6.88
CA LEU A 182 -4.40 -25.98 -7.43
C LEU A 182 -3.60 -26.71 -6.34
N PRO A 183 -3.03 -27.88 -6.62
CA PRO A 183 -2.19 -28.60 -5.67
C PRO A 183 -0.94 -27.79 -5.34
N SER A 184 -0.46 -27.92 -4.10
CA SER A 184 0.81 -27.34 -3.67
C SER A 184 1.97 -28.02 -4.39
N PHE A 185 2.95 -27.21 -4.84
CA PHE A 185 4.18 -27.75 -5.45
C PHE A 185 5.20 -28.07 -4.37
N ASN A 186 5.68 -29.32 -4.36
CA ASN A 186 6.75 -29.77 -3.48
C ASN A 186 8.05 -29.97 -4.28
N TRP A 187 9.08 -29.20 -3.95
CA TRP A 187 10.40 -29.29 -4.62
C TRP A 187 11.13 -30.61 -4.41
N MET A 188 10.68 -31.45 -3.46
CA MET A 188 11.35 -32.70 -3.08
C MET A 188 10.68 -33.94 -3.69
N ASP A 189 9.56 -33.78 -4.38
CA ASP A 189 8.68 -34.89 -4.79
C ASP A 189 8.32 -34.78 -6.28
N GLU A 190 9.36 -34.81 -7.13
CA GLU A 190 9.22 -34.66 -8.59
C GLU A 190 8.43 -35.79 -9.25
N ASP A 191 8.45 -36.98 -8.66
CA ASP A 191 7.80 -38.19 -9.20
C ASP A 191 6.26 -38.07 -9.13
N GLU A 192 5.70 -37.28 -8.20
CA GLU A 192 4.28 -37.06 -8.08
C GLU A 192 3.74 -35.95 -9.01
N ILE A 193 4.62 -35.24 -9.74
CA ILE A 193 4.25 -34.14 -10.62
C ILE A 193 3.75 -34.64 -11.98
N GLU A 194 2.46 -34.43 -12.23
CA GLU A 194 1.82 -34.83 -13.50
C GLU A 194 2.13 -33.82 -14.63
N TYR A 195 2.37 -34.35 -15.85
CA TYR A 195 2.60 -33.53 -17.04
C TYR A 195 1.39 -32.70 -17.44
N GLY A 196 1.63 -31.41 -17.69
CA GLY A 196 0.61 -30.47 -18.13
C GLY A 196 -0.41 -30.04 -17.05
N LYS A 197 -0.22 -30.48 -15.81
CA LYS A 197 -0.99 -30.02 -14.66
C LYS A 197 -0.33 -28.80 -14.01
N THR A 198 -1.14 -27.84 -13.59
CA THR A 198 -0.67 -26.65 -12.91
C THR A 198 -0.57 -26.89 -11.41
N TYR A 199 0.57 -26.60 -10.85
CA TYR A 199 0.83 -26.59 -9.41
C TYR A 199 1.10 -25.17 -8.94
N LEU A 200 0.92 -24.91 -7.68
CA LEU A 200 1.22 -23.59 -7.08
C LEU A 200 2.24 -23.74 -5.96
N PHE A 201 3.34 -23.01 -6.09
CA PHE A 201 4.27 -22.78 -5.00
C PHE A 201 3.98 -21.42 -4.37
N VAL A 202 3.92 -21.36 -3.05
CA VAL A 202 3.77 -20.13 -2.27
C VAL A 202 4.93 -20.03 -1.29
N TYR A 203 5.58 -18.86 -1.26
CA TYR A 203 6.60 -18.59 -0.26
C TYR A 203 5.96 -18.36 1.11
N GLU A 204 6.30 -19.15 2.10
CA GLU A 204 5.81 -19.03 3.47
C GLU A 204 6.89 -18.40 4.36
N GLY A 205 6.68 -17.15 4.77
CA GLY A 205 7.48 -16.49 5.80
C GLY A 205 6.93 -16.79 7.20
N TYR A 206 7.82 -16.93 8.19
CA TYR A 206 7.40 -17.05 9.58
C TYR A 206 6.97 -15.71 10.15
N HIS A 207 5.77 -15.66 10.70
CA HIS A 207 5.24 -14.52 11.47
C HIS A 207 4.72 -15.00 12.82
N PRO A 208 5.11 -14.36 13.94
CA PRO A 208 4.60 -14.72 15.25
C PRO A 208 3.07 -14.63 15.32
N ASP A 209 2.44 -15.67 15.93
CA ASP A 209 0.99 -15.74 16.17
C ASP A 209 0.11 -15.70 14.90
N ILE A 210 0.69 -15.96 13.73
CA ILE A 210 -0.03 -16.02 12.46
C ILE A 210 0.15 -17.41 11.83
N THR A 211 -0.99 -18.05 11.54
CA THR A 211 -0.99 -19.46 11.13
C THR A 211 -0.98 -19.65 9.62
N TYR A 212 -1.59 -18.73 8.85
CA TYR A 212 -1.79 -18.92 7.42
C TYR A 212 -1.15 -17.79 6.59
N TYR A 213 -1.75 -16.60 6.60
CA TYR A 213 -1.36 -15.56 5.67
C TYR A 213 -0.16 -14.76 6.14
N PRO A 214 0.69 -14.32 5.19
CA PRO A 214 1.80 -13.46 5.50
C PRO A 214 1.35 -12.09 5.99
N VAL A 215 2.27 -11.37 6.60
CA VAL A 215 2.09 -9.99 7.06
C VAL A 215 3.17 -9.13 6.43
N PRO A 216 2.79 -8.09 5.68
CA PRO A 216 3.79 -7.20 5.09
C PRO A 216 4.57 -6.44 6.19
N GLN A 217 5.81 -6.09 5.88
CA GLN A 217 6.72 -5.42 6.82
C GLN A 217 6.12 -4.13 7.39
N TYR A 218 5.34 -3.39 6.59
CA TYR A 218 4.74 -2.11 6.94
C TYR A 218 3.38 -2.20 7.67
N VAL A 219 2.95 -3.38 8.07
CA VAL A 219 1.62 -3.60 8.69
C VAL A 219 1.33 -2.65 9.86
N SER A 220 2.36 -2.28 10.63
CA SER A 220 2.24 -1.32 11.73
C SER A 220 1.87 0.11 11.29
N ALA A 221 2.12 0.46 10.03
CA ALA A 221 1.83 1.77 9.46
C ALA A 221 0.48 1.87 8.74
N LEU A 222 -0.32 0.80 8.64
CA LEU A 222 -1.58 0.81 7.89
C LEU A 222 -2.50 1.97 8.27
N LYS A 223 -2.58 2.32 9.57
CA LYS A 223 -3.35 3.46 10.04
C LYS A 223 -2.77 4.79 9.59
N SER A 224 -1.44 4.90 9.53
CA SER A 224 -0.75 6.11 9.05
C SER A 224 -0.97 6.29 7.55
N ILE A 225 -0.86 5.21 6.77
CA ILE A 225 -1.14 5.21 5.33
C ILE A 225 -2.60 5.66 5.06
N GLN A 226 -3.56 5.10 5.80
CA GLN A 226 -4.96 5.54 5.69
C GLN A 226 -5.13 7.02 6.10
N THR A 227 -4.39 7.48 7.11
CA THR A 227 -4.45 8.89 7.54
C THR A 227 -3.91 9.82 6.47
N GLU A 228 -2.81 9.48 5.77
CA GLU A 228 -2.29 10.23 4.62
C GLU A 228 -3.38 10.39 3.55
N ILE A 229 -4.01 9.29 3.14
CA ILE A 229 -5.07 9.30 2.13
C ILE A 229 -6.25 10.19 2.54
N GLU A 230 -6.65 10.16 3.81
CA GLU A 230 -7.76 11.00 4.29
C GLU A 230 -7.36 12.48 4.41
N LEU A 231 -6.09 12.79 4.73
CA LEU A 231 -5.57 14.17 4.71
C LEU A 231 -5.57 14.72 3.28
N GLU A 232 -5.08 13.97 2.30
CA GLU A 232 -5.12 14.38 0.89
C GLU A 232 -6.56 14.61 0.39
N ARG A 233 -7.49 13.73 0.77
CA ARG A 233 -8.92 13.93 0.47
C ARG A 233 -9.49 15.18 1.12
N TYR A 234 -9.09 15.48 2.35
CA TYR A 234 -9.52 16.70 3.04
C TYR A 234 -9.00 17.93 2.30
N ASP A 235 -7.73 17.95 1.91
CA ASP A 235 -7.12 19.06 1.18
C ASP A 235 -7.79 19.27 -0.18
N LEU A 236 -7.98 18.19 -0.95
CA LEU A 236 -8.69 18.26 -2.24
C LEU A 236 -10.09 18.84 -2.06
N ARG A 237 -10.84 18.40 -1.04
CA ARG A 237 -12.19 18.92 -0.78
C ARG A 237 -12.17 20.37 -0.31
N SER A 238 -11.19 20.73 0.50
CA SER A 238 -11.03 22.13 0.97
C SER A 238 -10.80 23.06 -0.22
N VAL A 239 -9.97 22.67 -1.18
CA VAL A 239 -9.73 23.45 -2.40
C VAL A 239 -10.98 23.46 -3.30
N THR A 240 -11.60 22.29 -3.53
CA THR A 240 -12.76 22.16 -4.43
C THR A 240 -13.98 22.93 -3.90
N ASN A 241 -14.17 22.97 -2.59
CA ASN A 241 -15.29 23.66 -1.95
C ASN A 241 -14.94 25.09 -1.50
N ASN A 242 -13.90 25.73 -2.07
CA ASN A 242 -13.45 27.08 -1.73
C ASN A 242 -13.21 27.28 -0.22
N PHE A 243 -12.59 26.32 0.46
CA PHE A 243 -12.35 26.36 1.90
C PHE A 243 -13.62 26.57 2.71
N ALA A 244 -14.78 26.06 2.26
CA ALA A 244 -16.06 26.20 2.93
C ALA A 244 -15.94 25.72 4.38
N ALA A 245 -15.83 26.67 5.29
CA ALA A 245 -15.69 26.41 6.71
C ALA A 245 -17.00 25.83 7.25
N SER A 246 -16.88 24.96 8.24
CA SER A 246 -18.01 24.54 9.07
C SER A 246 -18.70 25.78 9.63
N GLY A 247 -20.00 25.84 9.53
CA GLY A 247 -20.79 26.97 10.00
C GLY A 247 -22.11 26.54 10.64
N VAL A 248 -22.75 27.47 11.29
CA VAL A 248 -24.12 27.29 11.82
C VAL A 248 -25.09 27.92 10.84
N LEU A 249 -25.93 27.09 10.19
CA LEU A 249 -27.05 27.57 9.40
C LEU A 249 -28.28 27.71 10.31
N THR A 250 -28.70 28.95 10.53
CA THR A 250 -29.89 29.25 11.30
C THR A 250 -31.07 29.51 10.37
N LEU A 251 -32.11 28.70 10.49
CA LEU A 251 -33.32 28.73 9.70
C LEU A 251 -34.50 29.22 10.53
N ASN A 252 -35.54 29.70 9.87
CA ASN A 252 -36.80 30.03 10.52
C ASN A 252 -37.45 28.80 11.14
N ARG A 253 -38.37 29.06 12.09
CA ARG A 253 -39.14 28.02 12.74
C ARG A 253 -39.95 27.22 11.69
N VAL A 254 -39.91 25.91 11.78
CA VAL A 254 -40.77 24.99 11.02
C VAL A 254 -41.54 24.18 12.04
N ASP A 255 -42.85 24.35 12.08
CA ASP A 255 -43.71 23.76 13.11
C ASP A 255 -44.00 22.28 12.83
N ASP A 256 -44.15 21.87 11.57
CA ASP A 256 -44.35 20.47 11.21
C ASP A 256 -43.04 19.68 11.27
N GLU A 257 -43.07 18.55 12.01
CA GLU A 257 -41.89 17.73 12.19
C GLU A 257 -41.49 16.97 10.91
N ASN A 258 -42.43 16.69 10.00
CA ASN A 258 -42.12 16.03 8.73
C ASN A 258 -41.49 17.03 7.75
N ASP A 259 -41.99 18.27 7.69
CA ASP A 259 -41.40 19.31 6.86
C ASP A 259 -39.99 19.67 7.36
N ARG A 260 -39.80 19.72 8.69
CA ARG A 260 -38.46 19.88 9.30
C ARG A 260 -37.52 18.75 8.91
N ARG A 261 -37.97 17.51 8.93
CA ARG A 261 -37.15 16.34 8.51
C ARG A 261 -36.85 16.39 7.03
N MET A 262 -37.82 16.73 6.18
CA MET A 262 -37.58 16.86 4.73
C MET A 262 -36.61 17.97 4.43
N LEU A 263 -36.72 19.13 5.09
CA LEU A 263 -35.79 20.23 4.93
C LEU A 263 -34.37 19.87 5.36
N ILE A 264 -34.22 19.19 6.51
CA ILE A 264 -32.92 18.67 6.96
C ILE A 264 -32.34 17.68 5.94
N GLN A 265 -33.15 16.74 5.41
CA GLN A 265 -32.69 15.79 4.42
C GLN A 265 -32.29 16.46 3.11
N ASN A 266 -33.02 17.48 2.65
CA ASN A 266 -32.69 18.23 1.45
C ASN A 266 -31.39 19.04 1.62
N ILE A 267 -31.23 19.70 2.75
CA ILE A 267 -30.00 20.42 3.09
C ILE A 267 -28.82 19.42 3.19
N GLN A 268 -29.03 18.27 3.83
CA GLN A 268 -28.03 17.22 3.88
C GLN A 268 -27.65 16.69 2.49
N ALA A 269 -28.64 16.48 1.62
CA ALA A 269 -28.39 16.03 0.24
C ALA A 269 -27.62 17.07 -0.59
N MET A 270 -27.83 18.35 -0.31
CA MET A 270 -27.13 19.45 -1.02
C MET A 270 -25.70 19.69 -0.50
N PHE A 271 -25.48 19.54 0.82
CA PHE A 271 -24.21 19.88 1.46
C PHE A 271 -23.41 18.67 1.97
N THR A 272 -24.04 17.49 2.07
CA THR A 272 -23.42 16.25 2.56
C THR A 272 -23.56 15.14 1.53
N GLY A 273 -23.12 15.35 0.29
CA GLY A 273 -22.81 14.22 -0.58
C GLY A 273 -21.85 13.28 0.17
N ALA A 274 -21.76 11.98 -0.20
CA ALA A 274 -20.94 10.97 0.47
C ALA A 274 -19.47 11.40 0.69
N ASP A 275 -19.09 12.54 0.13
CA ASP A 275 -17.78 13.13 0.07
C ASP A 275 -17.61 14.49 0.78
N ASN A 276 -18.64 15.06 1.39
CA ASN A 276 -18.52 16.36 2.04
C ASN A 276 -18.06 16.24 3.50
N ALA A 277 -16.82 16.62 3.77
CA ALA A 277 -16.19 16.52 5.08
C ALA A 277 -16.59 17.62 6.09
N ASN A 278 -17.43 18.57 5.71
CA ASN A 278 -17.80 19.70 6.55
C ASN A 278 -19.11 19.43 7.28
N SER A 279 -19.06 19.37 8.61
CA SER A 279 -20.26 19.27 9.45
C SER A 279 -20.97 20.62 9.47
N LEU A 280 -22.20 20.65 8.99
CA LEU A 280 -23.09 21.80 9.09
C LEU A 280 -23.97 21.64 10.32
N ILE A 281 -23.99 22.63 11.20
CA ILE A 281 -24.91 22.71 12.34
C ILE A 281 -26.15 23.43 11.86
N ILE A 282 -27.30 22.75 11.86
CA ILE A 282 -28.58 23.37 11.51
C ILE A 282 -29.29 23.73 12.80
N ASN A 283 -29.57 25.02 12.97
CA ASN A 283 -30.32 25.56 14.09
C ASN A 283 -31.67 26.17 13.59
N PHE A 284 -32.76 25.89 14.32
CA PHE A 284 -34.06 26.49 14.04
C PHE A 284 -34.38 27.49 15.12
N LYS A 285 -34.86 28.69 14.71
CA LYS A 285 -35.27 29.74 15.62
C LYS A 285 -36.54 29.32 16.41
N ASN A 286 -36.64 29.79 17.62
CA ASN A 286 -37.79 29.52 18.50
C ASN A 286 -38.89 30.58 18.46
N ASN A 287 -38.65 31.74 17.77
CA ASN A 287 -39.60 32.84 17.68
C ASN A 287 -40.20 32.95 16.27
N ASP A 288 -41.41 33.51 16.19
CA ASP A 288 -42.22 33.63 14.98
C ASP A 288 -41.79 34.79 14.06
N GLU A 289 -40.70 35.52 14.38
CA GLU A 289 -40.20 36.57 13.54
C GLU A 289 -39.53 35.99 12.28
N GLU A 290 -40.12 36.28 11.12
CA GLU A 290 -39.50 36.00 9.83
C GLU A 290 -38.25 36.83 9.64
N GLN A 291 -37.13 36.21 9.73
CA GLN A 291 -35.82 36.79 9.42
C GLN A 291 -35.12 35.90 8.36
N PRO A 292 -34.31 36.49 7.49
CA PRO A 292 -33.59 35.70 6.48
C PRO A 292 -32.71 34.61 7.16
N ALA A 293 -32.56 33.48 6.50
CA ALA A 293 -31.65 32.45 6.94
C ALA A 293 -30.25 33.03 7.12
N THR A 294 -29.63 32.80 8.27
CA THR A 294 -28.29 33.31 8.56
C THR A 294 -27.30 32.16 8.64
N PHE A 295 -26.17 32.32 7.94
CA PHE A 295 -25.04 31.41 8.04
C PHE A 295 -23.95 32.08 8.84
N THR A 296 -23.67 31.54 10.01
CA THR A 296 -22.57 32.00 10.86
C THR A 296 -21.38 31.04 10.67
N LYS A 297 -20.34 31.54 10.05
CA LYS A 297 -19.08 30.80 9.89
C LYS A 297 -18.44 30.62 11.27
N ILE A 298 -18.04 29.40 11.58
CA ILE A 298 -17.20 29.13 12.75
C ILE A 298 -15.77 29.44 12.32
N ASP A 299 -15.25 30.59 12.71
CA ASP A 299 -13.84 30.92 12.53
C ASP A 299 -13.00 29.96 13.39
N LYS A 300 -12.44 28.94 12.74
CA LYS A 300 -11.27 28.27 13.29
C LYS A 300 -10.10 29.18 12.94
N ASP A 301 -9.31 29.58 13.94
CA ASP A 301 -8.04 30.31 13.72
C ASP A 301 -7.27 29.70 12.55
N ALA A 302 -7.39 30.28 11.37
CA ALA A 302 -6.92 29.69 10.10
C ALA A 302 -5.41 29.44 10.15
N GLY A 303 -4.64 30.33 10.79
CA GLY A 303 -3.19 30.18 10.90
C GLY A 303 -2.74 29.01 11.78
N ASN A 304 -3.46 28.72 12.86
CA ASN A 304 -3.10 27.62 13.77
C ASN A 304 -3.55 26.26 13.23
N THR A 305 -4.63 26.26 12.43
CA THR A 305 -5.17 25.02 11.84
C THR A 305 -4.28 24.51 10.71
N VAL A 306 -3.77 25.38 9.83
CA VAL A 306 -2.84 25.03 8.75
C VAL A 306 -1.58 24.39 9.31
N ASN A 307 -0.94 25.02 10.30
CA ASN A 307 0.26 24.49 10.95
C ASN A 307 0.03 23.10 11.59
N LEU A 308 -1.16 22.84 12.15
CA LEU A 308 -1.48 21.55 12.74
C LEU A 308 -1.63 20.45 11.67
N PHE A 309 -2.19 20.78 10.50
CA PHE A 309 -2.31 19.84 9.39
C PHE A 309 -0.95 19.53 8.77
N GLU A 310 -0.11 20.52 8.53
CA GLU A 310 1.26 20.32 8.03
C GLU A 310 2.07 19.44 8.96
N GLN A 311 2.08 19.72 10.27
CA GLN A 311 2.75 18.90 11.28
C GLN A 311 2.16 17.48 11.37
N ALA A 312 0.85 17.31 11.16
CA ALA A 312 0.22 16.01 11.13
C ALA A 312 0.68 15.20 9.91
N ASN A 313 0.74 15.84 8.75
CA ASN A 313 1.19 15.23 7.51
C ASN A 313 2.65 14.78 7.61
N GLU A 314 3.56 15.64 8.06
CA GLU A 314 4.98 15.28 8.27
C GLU A 314 5.15 14.09 9.23
N ARG A 315 4.40 14.06 10.32
CA ARG A 315 4.43 12.93 11.27
C ARG A 315 3.93 11.63 10.65
N VAL A 316 2.90 11.70 9.81
CA VAL A 316 2.34 10.54 9.11
C VAL A 316 3.34 10.00 8.11
N ILE A 317 3.90 10.85 7.25
CA ILE A 317 4.94 10.52 6.28
C ILE A 317 6.14 9.86 6.99
N SER A 318 6.63 10.47 8.07
CA SER A 318 7.78 9.94 8.82
C SER A 318 7.50 8.55 9.42
N LYS A 319 6.27 8.27 9.86
CA LYS A 319 5.87 6.96 10.37
C LYS A 319 5.80 5.90 9.26
N ILE A 320 5.31 6.27 8.08
CA ILE A 320 5.26 5.37 6.91
C ILE A 320 6.67 5.00 6.50
N ILE A 321 7.55 5.99 6.32
CA ILE A 321 8.95 5.79 5.93
C ILE A 321 9.69 4.93 6.95
N ALA A 322 9.50 5.19 8.25
CA ALA A 322 10.09 4.39 9.32
C ALA A 322 9.61 2.93 9.32
N ALA A 323 8.33 2.68 9.03
CA ALA A 323 7.79 1.32 8.93
C ALA A 323 8.38 0.54 7.75
N HIS A 324 8.74 1.23 6.67
CA HIS A 324 9.48 0.67 5.54
C HIS A 324 10.99 0.58 5.78
N LYS A 325 11.48 1.01 6.96
CA LYS A 325 12.90 1.02 7.33
C LYS A 325 13.80 1.84 6.39
N ILE A 326 13.26 2.84 5.75
CA ILE A 326 13.99 3.77 4.90
C ILE A 326 14.54 4.87 5.81
N SER A 327 15.86 5.05 5.83
CA SER A 327 16.54 5.99 6.73
C SER A 327 16.66 7.40 6.16
N ASN A 328 16.58 7.56 4.84
CA ASN A 328 16.69 8.86 4.16
C ASN A 328 15.56 9.04 3.15
N LYS A 329 14.81 10.13 3.27
CA LYS A 329 13.67 10.48 2.41
C LYS A 329 14.03 10.68 0.94
N ALA A 330 15.28 11.08 0.64
CA ALA A 330 15.76 11.27 -0.72
C ALA A 330 15.76 9.97 -1.55
N LEU A 331 15.86 8.80 -0.91
CA LEU A 331 15.77 7.49 -1.59
C LEU A 331 14.42 7.22 -2.26
N ILE A 332 13.37 7.90 -1.82
CA ILE A 332 12.00 7.78 -2.36
C ILE A 332 11.53 9.02 -3.11
N GLY A 333 12.46 9.94 -3.45
CA GLY A 333 12.14 11.16 -4.19
C GLY A 333 11.52 12.28 -3.38
N TYR A 334 11.52 12.21 -2.05
CA TYR A 334 11.16 13.35 -1.19
C TYR A 334 12.31 14.36 -1.18
N GLU A 335 11.98 15.66 -1.14
CA GLU A 335 12.99 16.74 -1.10
C GLU A 335 14.03 16.47 0.00
N ALA A 336 15.27 16.30 -0.45
CA ALA A 336 16.41 16.54 0.43
C ALA A 336 16.53 18.04 0.61
N ASP A 337 16.65 18.52 1.84
CA ASP A 337 17.04 19.90 2.10
C ASP A 337 18.20 20.28 1.17
N SER A 338 18.14 21.48 0.58
CA SER A 338 19.12 21.94 -0.43
C SER A 338 20.57 21.88 0.06
N ALA A 339 20.82 21.82 1.37
CA ALA A 339 22.09 21.52 1.99
C ALA A 339 22.58 20.08 1.75
N MET A 340 21.68 19.12 1.46
CA MET A 340 21.99 17.71 1.22
C MET A 340 22.50 17.42 -0.20
N LEU A 341 22.22 18.27 -1.17
CA LEU A 341 22.65 18.08 -2.57
C LEU A 341 24.09 18.57 -2.84
N GLY A 342 24.66 19.38 -1.96
CA GLY A 342 25.91 20.08 -2.19
C GLY A 342 27.19 19.43 -1.62
N GLY A 343 27.11 18.31 -0.91
CA GLY A 343 28.30 17.67 -0.30
C GLY A 343 28.05 16.25 0.21
N GLU A 344 26.86 15.71 0.03
CA GLU A 344 26.36 14.55 0.77
C GLU A 344 25.96 13.35 -0.08
N GLY A 345 26.46 13.19 -1.30
CA GLY A 345 26.32 11.96 -2.08
C GLY A 345 26.67 10.70 -1.29
N ASN A 346 27.57 10.84 -0.33
CA ASN A 346 27.95 9.78 0.59
C ASN A 346 26.80 9.38 1.54
N ILE A 347 25.96 10.31 2.00
CA ILE A 347 24.83 10.01 2.92
C ILE A 347 23.76 9.16 2.22
N ILE A 348 23.42 9.46 0.97
CA ILE A 348 22.48 8.68 0.18
C ILE A 348 23.01 7.26 -0.03
N ASN A 349 24.29 7.12 -0.37
CA ASN A 349 24.95 5.82 -0.52
C ASN A 349 24.94 5.02 0.79
N VAL A 350 25.25 5.67 1.92
CA VAL A 350 25.22 5.02 3.24
C VAL A 350 23.79 4.58 3.59
N ALA A 351 22.79 5.43 3.35
CA ALA A 351 21.39 5.11 3.59
C ALA A 351 20.91 3.93 2.73
N TYR A 352 21.26 3.93 1.43
CA TYR A 352 20.96 2.81 0.53
C TYR A 352 21.65 1.52 0.97
N ASN A 353 22.94 1.58 1.29
CA ASN A 353 23.71 0.42 1.75
C ASN A 353 23.10 -0.18 3.04
N LEU A 354 22.66 0.67 3.96
CA LEU A 354 21.96 0.22 5.17
C LEU A 354 20.66 -0.50 4.82
N TYR A 355 19.83 0.09 3.96
CA TYR A 355 18.59 -0.51 3.49
C TYR A 355 18.84 -1.83 2.75
N ASN A 356 19.81 -1.85 1.85
CA ASN A 356 20.20 -3.04 1.09
C ASN A 356 20.60 -4.18 2.02
N LYS A 357 21.43 -3.92 3.04
CA LYS A 357 21.86 -4.94 4.01
C LYS A 357 20.76 -5.42 4.94
N THR A 358 19.86 -4.54 5.34
CA THR A 358 18.86 -4.87 6.39
C THR A 358 17.52 -5.34 5.84
N VAL A 359 17.14 -4.95 4.62
CA VAL A 359 15.84 -5.24 4.00
C VAL A 359 16.00 -5.97 2.66
N ALA A 360 16.58 -5.30 1.65
CA ALA A 360 16.57 -5.79 0.29
C ALA A 360 17.31 -7.14 0.13
N ASN A 361 18.46 -7.32 0.78
CA ASN A 361 19.22 -8.56 0.70
C ASN A 361 18.45 -9.77 1.25
N LYS A 362 17.63 -9.58 2.29
CA LYS A 362 16.80 -10.67 2.81
C LYS A 362 15.75 -11.08 1.78
N MET A 363 15.00 -10.10 1.24
CA MET A 363 13.97 -10.36 0.23
C MET A 363 14.59 -10.98 -1.04
N ARG A 364 15.73 -10.44 -1.49
CA ARG A 364 16.48 -10.95 -2.64
C ARG A 364 16.90 -12.42 -2.43
N LYS A 365 17.45 -12.74 -1.26
CA LYS A 365 17.87 -14.10 -0.92
C LYS A 365 16.69 -15.07 -0.93
N ASP A 366 15.54 -14.68 -0.42
CA ASP A 366 14.35 -15.52 -0.38
C ASP A 366 13.81 -15.78 -1.80
N ILE A 367 13.78 -14.76 -2.67
CA ILE A 367 13.34 -14.88 -4.08
C ILE A 367 14.35 -15.69 -4.88
N VAL A 368 15.63 -15.29 -4.88
CA VAL A 368 16.69 -15.97 -5.64
C VAL A 368 16.84 -17.42 -5.20
N GLY A 369 16.74 -17.70 -3.90
CA GLY A 369 16.78 -19.06 -3.38
C GLY A 369 15.66 -19.96 -3.92
N THR A 370 14.46 -19.41 -4.13
CA THR A 370 13.37 -20.15 -4.80
C THR A 370 13.63 -20.34 -6.28
N LEU A 371 14.12 -19.31 -6.96
CA LEU A 371 14.39 -19.37 -8.40
C LEU A 371 15.61 -20.27 -8.73
N ASN A 372 16.59 -20.36 -7.85
CA ASN A 372 17.70 -21.32 -8.00
C ASN A 372 17.19 -22.76 -7.92
N LYS A 373 16.20 -23.07 -7.08
CA LYS A 373 15.52 -24.37 -7.11
C LYS A 373 14.80 -24.60 -8.44
N ALA A 374 14.18 -23.56 -8.99
CA ALA A 374 13.52 -23.62 -10.29
C ALA A 374 14.52 -23.87 -11.44
N LEU A 375 15.73 -23.32 -11.38
CA LEU A 375 16.80 -23.62 -12.33
C LEU A 375 17.29 -25.06 -12.17
N MET A 376 17.53 -25.48 -10.93
CA MET A 376 18.06 -26.82 -10.62
C MET A 376 17.12 -27.92 -11.10
N ILE A 377 15.80 -27.79 -10.93
CA ILE A 377 14.81 -28.77 -11.39
C ILE A 377 14.77 -28.88 -12.93
N ASN A 378 15.18 -27.83 -13.62
CA ASN A 378 15.36 -27.81 -15.08
C ASN A 378 16.77 -28.25 -15.52
N GLY A 379 17.60 -28.79 -14.62
CA GLY A 379 18.95 -29.26 -14.91
C GLY A 379 19.98 -28.14 -15.13
N VAL A 380 19.67 -26.91 -14.71
CA VAL A 380 20.57 -25.74 -14.78
C VAL A 380 21.34 -25.61 -13.47
N GLU A 381 22.64 -25.83 -13.50
CA GLU A 381 23.50 -25.80 -12.30
C GLU A 381 23.91 -24.37 -11.86
N THR A 382 23.68 -23.37 -12.72
CA THR A 382 24.08 -21.99 -12.47
C THR A 382 23.08 -21.30 -11.53
N GLU A 383 23.60 -20.57 -10.55
CA GLU A 383 22.78 -19.74 -9.65
C GLU A 383 22.52 -18.33 -10.21
N ILE A 384 21.36 -17.76 -9.92
CA ILE A 384 21.01 -16.39 -10.30
C ILE A 384 21.86 -15.40 -9.52
N ILE A 385 22.58 -14.56 -10.25
CA ILE A 385 23.38 -13.45 -9.72
C ILE A 385 22.71 -12.14 -10.13
N LEU A 386 22.33 -11.32 -9.16
CA LEU A 386 21.77 -9.98 -9.42
C LEU A 386 22.83 -8.91 -9.25
N LYS A 387 22.87 -7.97 -10.20
CA LYS A 387 23.72 -6.76 -10.12
C LYS A 387 23.15 -5.82 -9.05
N PRO A 388 23.95 -5.41 -8.05
CA PRO A 388 23.47 -4.42 -7.09
C PRO A 388 23.34 -3.06 -7.78
N LEU A 389 22.29 -2.32 -7.42
CA LEU A 389 22.12 -0.93 -7.86
C LEU A 389 23.30 -0.11 -7.39
N GLN A 390 23.93 0.63 -8.32
CA GLN A 390 25.08 1.49 -8.03
C GLN A 390 24.72 2.95 -8.27
N PHE A 391 24.90 3.78 -7.25
CA PHE A 391 24.79 5.23 -7.40
C PHE A 391 26.19 5.78 -7.66
N ASN A 392 26.51 6.07 -8.93
CA ASN A 392 27.75 6.77 -9.31
C ASN A 392 27.58 8.27 -9.04
N ILE A 393 27.65 8.67 -7.78
CA ILE A 393 27.74 10.08 -7.42
C ILE A 393 29.21 10.46 -7.59
N THR A 394 29.51 11.11 -8.71
CA THR A 394 30.84 11.73 -8.92
C THR A 394 30.97 12.80 -7.85
N GLU A 395 31.93 12.63 -6.93
CA GLU A 395 32.35 13.70 -6.04
C GLU A 395 32.79 14.88 -6.94
N THR A 396 31.98 15.93 -6.99
CA THR A 396 32.49 17.22 -7.45
C THR A 396 33.54 17.62 -6.43
N LYS A 397 34.80 17.40 -6.77
CA LYS A 397 35.92 17.96 -6.01
C LYS A 397 35.64 19.45 -5.82
N ASP A 398 35.51 19.84 -4.57
CA ASP A 398 35.38 21.23 -4.18
C ASP A 398 36.58 22.01 -4.77
N THR A 399 36.33 22.69 -5.87
CA THR A 399 37.26 23.68 -6.43
C THR A 399 37.48 24.86 -5.49
N SER A 400 36.74 24.91 -4.37
CA SER A 400 36.92 25.95 -3.35
C SER A 400 38.19 25.78 -2.49
N SER A 401 38.75 24.59 -2.39
CA SER A 401 40.01 24.36 -1.68
C SER A 401 41.25 24.69 -2.56
N GLU A 402 41.12 24.51 -3.86
CA GLU A 402 42.20 24.91 -4.80
C GLU A 402 42.21 26.43 -5.03
N ALA A 403 41.05 27.10 -5.01
CA ALA A 403 40.97 28.56 -5.10
C ALA A 403 41.56 29.25 -3.85
N LYS A 404 41.29 28.72 -2.63
CA LYS A 404 41.89 29.26 -1.40
C LYS A 404 43.39 29.02 -1.30
N GLN A 405 43.90 27.88 -1.80
CA GLN A 405 45.35 27.65 -1.87
C GLN A 405 46.06 28.48 -2.94
N ALA A 406 45.34 28.86 -4.00
CA ALA A 406 45.90 29.79 -5.01
C ALA A 406 45.91 31.24 -4.50
N GLU A 407 44.89 31.71 -3.75
CA GLU A 407 44.90 33.04 -3.11
C GLU A 407 45.93 33.14 -2.00
N GLU A 408 46.14 32.10 -1.17
CA GLU A 408 47.21 32.11 -0.15
C GLU A 408 48.65 32.02 -0.76
N ALA A 409 48.79 31.49 -1.98
CA ALA A 409 50.06 31.46 -2.68
C ALA A 409 50.40 32.79 -3.36
N GLU A 410 49.41 33.55 -3.85
CA GLU A 410 49.62 34.90 -4.43
C GLU A 410 49.87 35.95 -3.35
N ASP A 411 49.27 35.86 -2.15
CA ASP A 411 49.55 36.77 -1.03
C ASP A 411 50.99 36.58 -0.45
N ASN A 412 51.52 35.36 -0.48
CA ASN A 412 52.89 35.10 -0.01
C ASN A 412 54.01 35.50 -0.97
N ASP A 413 53.69 35.70 -2.26
CA ASP A 413 54.70 36.16 -3.24
C ASP A 413 54.75 37.69 -3.32
N ASN A 414 53.71 38.42 -2.94
CA ASN A 414 53.70 39.87 -2.87
C ASN A 414 54.41 40.43 -1.64
N ASP A 415 54.57 39.65 -0.55
CA ASP A 415 55.26 40.10 0.66
C ASP A 415 56.81 39.95 0.58
N LYS A 416 57.35 39.37 -0.53
CA LYS A 416 58.79 39.20 -0.75
C LYS A 416 59.42 40.20 -1.72
N THR A 417 58.64 41.18 -2.23
CA THR A 417 59.12 42.19 -3.17
C THR A 417 59.22 43.60 -2.58
N GLU A 418 59.03 43.80 -1.26
CA GLU A 418 59.26 45.07 -0.55
C GLU A 418 60.33 44.91 0.56
N GLU A 419 61.49 44.40 0.24
CA GLU A 419 62.74 44.68 1.00
C GLU A 419 63.90 45.07 0.10
#